data_5e2d8d66355e9024e8527498d9017120
#
_entry.id   5e2d8d66355e9024e8527498d9017120
#
_cell.length_a   1.000
_cell.length_b   1.000
_cell.length_c   1.000
_cell.angle_alpha   90.00
_cell.angle_beta   90.00
_cell.angle_gamma   90.00
#
_symmetry.space_group_name_H-M   'P 1'
#
loop_
_entity.id
_entity.type
_entity.pdbx_description
1 polymer ?
#
loop_
_entity_poly.entity_id
_entity_poly.type
_entity_poly.pdbx_seq_one_letter_code
_entity_poly.pdbx_strand_id
1 'polypeptide(L)'
;MIRKAHAGDIDRVAEIYEAIHASEERGELTVGWARGVYPVRETARAAVERGDLFVSERAGSVEAAAIINQVQVPEYAQCTWKYSAPPEQVMVLHTLVVDPAAQAGGLGTELVAFYEQYARAQGCPYLRMDTQAKNTLARSFYRKLGFWEAGMVSCTFNNIPGVKLVCLEKKL
;
A
#
# COMPACT_ATOMS: atom_id res chain seq x y z
N MET A 1 3.45 -16.84 -5.01
CA MET A 1 4.56 -16.75 -4.01
C MET A 1 4.89 -15.28 -3.80
N ILE A 2 5.04 -14.84 -2.53
CA ILE A 2 5.44 -13.46 -2.24
C ILE A 2 6.94 -13.43 -1.91
N ARG A 3 7.67 -12.50 -2.53
CA ARG A 3 9.12 -12.32 -2.38
C ARG A 3 9.50 -10.85 -2.45
N LYS A 4 10.73 -10.52 -2.02
CA LYS A 4 11.31 -9.22 -2.32
C LYS A 4 11.46 -9.04 -3.84
N ALA A 5 11.17 -7.83 -4.30
CA ALA A 5 11.39 -7.46 -5.68
C ALA A 5 12.88 -7.25 -5.98
N HIS A 6 13.24 -7.44 -7.23
CA HIS A 6 14.56 -7.11 -7.77
C HIS A 6 14.44 -6.18 -8.99
N ALA A 7 15.56 -5.73 -9.52
CA ALA A 7 15.56 -4.76 -10.62
C ALA A 7 14.73 -5.20 -11.85
N GLY A 8 14.68 -6.50 -12.14
CA GLY A 8 13.90 -7.04 -13.24
C GLY A 8 12.38 -6.97 -13.07
N ASP A 9 11.90 -6.71 -11.85
CA ASP A 9 10.45 -6.58 -11.58
C ASP A 9 9.94 -5.15 -11.78
N ILE A 10 10.83 -4.15 -11.86
CA ILE A 10 10.47 -2.72 -11.86
C ILE A 10 9.50 -2.39 -13.00
N ASP A 11 9.78 -2.85 -14.21
CA ASP A 11 8.97 -2.53 -15.38
C ASP A 11 7.60 -3.16 -15.26
N ARG A 12 7.53 -4.41 -14.78
CA ARG A 12 6.23 -5.07 -14.58
C ARG A 12 5.39 -4.41 -13.47
N VAL A 13 6.00 -3.98 -12.39
CA VAL A 13 5.29 -3.22 -11.34
C VAL A 13 4.81 -1.86 -11.88
N ALA A 14 5.62 -1.19 -12.68
CA ALA A 14 5.21 0.05 -13.34
C ALA A 14 4.02 -0.15 -14.30
N GLU A 15 3.97 -1.27 -15.05
CA GLU A 15 2.81 -1.63 -15.87
C GLU A 15 1.53 -1.80 -15.03
N ILE A 16 1.63 -2.40 -13.84
CA ILE A 16 0.49 -2.52 -12.91
C ILE A 16 0.03 -1.13 -12.47
N TYR A 17 0.94 -0.22 -12.14
CA TYR A 17 0.59 1.17 -11.80
C TYR A 17 -0.17 1.85 -12.94
N GLU A 18 0.32 1.71 -14.17
CA GLU A 18 -0.33 2.27 -15.37
C GLU A 18 -1.71 1.66 -15.62
N ALA A 19 -1.87 0.35 -15.41
CA ALA A 19 -3.17 -0.31 -15.54
C ALA A 19 -4.19 0.21 -14.51
N ILE A 20 -3.75 0.49 -13.28
CA ILE A 20 -4.60 1.07 -12.23
C ILE A 20 -4.99 2.50 -12.60
N HIS A 21 -4.05 3.34 -13.06
CA HIS A 21 -4.35 4.68 -13.55
C HIS A 21 -5.38 4.66 -14.68
N ALA A 22 -5.21 3.75 -15.64
CA ALA A 22 -6.16 3.58 -16.76
C ALA A 22 -7.55 3.16 -16.26
N SER A 23 -7.65 2.25 -15.29
CA SER A 23 -8.92 1.82 -14.70
C SER A 23 -9.61 2.95 -13.94
N GLU A 24 -8.85 3.80 -13.24
CA GLU A 24 -9.41 4.97 -12.56
C GLU A 24 -9.93 6.02 -13.57
N GLU A 25 -9.19 6.28 -14.64
CA GLU A 25 -9.61 7.18 -15.73
C GLU A 25 -10.89 6.70 -16.43
N ARG A 26 -11.11 5.39 -16.52
CA ARG A 26 -12.35 4.80 -17.03
C ARG A 26 -13.49 4.76 -16.01
N GLY A 27 -13.24 5.19 -14.78
CA GLY A 27 -14.24 5.14 -13.69
C GLY A 27 -14.49 3.74 -13.11
N GLU A 28 -13.63 2.78 -13.39
CA GLU A 28 -13.73 1.40 -12.87
C GLU A 28 -13.20 1.29 -11.43
N LEU A 29 -12.25 2.13 -11.07
CA LEU A 29 -11.66 2.25 -9.74
C LEU A 29 -11.71 3.70 -9.24
N THR A 30 -11.68 3.87 -7.93
CA THR A 30 -11.56 5.19 -7.29
C THR A 30 -10.48 5.12 -6.21
N VAL A 31 -9.22 5.20 -6.63
CA VAL A 31 -8.04 5.15 -5.75
C VAL A 31 -7.65 6.55 -5.30
N GLY A 32 -7.73 7.52 -6.20
CA GLY A 32 -7.36 8.91 -5.96
C GLY A 32 -5.91 9.23 -6.34
N TRP A 33 -5.26 8.35 -7.07
CA TRP A 33 -3.93 8.60 -7.64
C TRP A 33 -3.99 9.41 -8.92
N ALA A 34 -2.87 10.00 -9.32
CA ALA A 34 -2.75 10.80 -10.52
C ALA A 34 -1.65 10.25 -11.43
N ARG A 35 -2.02 9.94 -12.69
CA ARG A 35 -1.09 9.48 -13.71
C ARG A 35 0.08 10.46 -13.87
N GLY A 36 1.30 9.93 -13.97
CA GLY A 36 2.51 10.73 -14.09
C GLY A 36 2.94 11.45 -12.80
N VAL A 37 2.16 11.34 -11.73
CA VAL A 37 2.46 11.93 -10.41
C VAL A 37 2.78 10.84 -9.38
N TYR A 38 1.82 9.93 -9.13
CA TYR A 38 2.01 8.84 -8.17
C TYR A 38 0.95 7.73 -8.35
N PRO A 39 1.32 6.44 -8.20
CA PRO A 39 2.69 5.95 -8.29
C PRO A 39 3.20 5.96 -9.72
N VAL A 40 4.50 5.98 -9.88
CA VAL A 40 5.20 5.98 -11.18
C VAL A 40 6.32 4.93 -11.16
N ARG A 41 6.93 4.64 -12.32
CA ARG A 41 8.04 3.69 -12.42
C ARG A 41 9.16 3.98 -11.40
N GLU A 42 9.44 5.25 -11.16
CA GLU A 42 10.41 5.71 -10.18
C GLU A 42 10.05 5.30 -8.75
N THR A 43 8.75 5.24 -8.41
CA THR A 43 8.26 4.72 -7.11
C THR A 43 8.70 3.28 -6.90
N ALA A 44 8.55 2.42 -7.91
CA ALA A 44 9.00 1.03 -7.85
C ALA A 44 10.53 0.92 -7.79
N ARG A 45 11.25 1.69 -8.61
CA ARG A 45 12.72 1.70 -8.63
C ARG A 45 13.28 2.05 -7.27
N ALA A 46 12.84 3.15 -6.69
CA ALA A 46 13.30 3.61 -5.38
C ALA A 46 13.01 2.58 -4.27
N ALA A 47 11.86 1.91 -4.33
CA ALA A 47 11.50 0.88 -3.36
C ALA A 47 12.35 -0.40 -3.51
N VAL A 48 12.72 -0.78 -4.74
CA VAL A 48 13.67 -1.87 -4.98
C VAL A 48 15.04 -1.52 -4.43
N GLU A 49 15.53 -0.31 -4.66
CA GLU A 49 16.82 0.16 -4.16
C GLU A 49 16.89 0.18 -2.63
N ARG A 50 15.80 0.54 -1.96
CA ARG A 50 15.69 0.45 -0.49
C ARG A 50 15.50 -0.97 0.02
N GLY A 51 15.11 -1.92 -0.84
CA GLY A 51 14.86 -3.32 -0.46
C GLY A 51 13.53 -3.52 0.27
N ASP A 52 12.56 -2.63 0.07
CA ASP A 52 11.27 -2.64 0.74
C ASP A 52 10.05 -2.89 -0.19
N LEU A 53 10.29 -3.14 -1.48
CA LEU A 53 9.26 -3.60 -2.41
C LEU A 53 9.11 -5.12 -2.36
N PHE A 54 7.89 -5.59 -2.20
CA PHE A 54 7.50 -6.99 -2.26
C PHE A 54 6.54 -7.22 -3.41
N VAL A 55 6.68 -8.34 -4.09
CA VAL A 55 5.82 -8.72 -5.22
C VAL A 55 5.19 -10.09 -4.99
N SER A 56 3.96 -10.25 -5.47
CA SER A 56 3.29 -11.55 -5.54
C SER A 56 3.39 -12.07 -6.96
N GLU A 57 4.04 -13.21 -7.10
CA GLU A 57 4.26 -13.90 -8.37
C GLU A 57 3.40 -15.15 -8.46
N ARG A 58 2.68 -15.32 -9.57
CA ARG A 58 1.90 -16.50 -9.92
C ARG A 58 2.18 -16.89 -11.38
N ALA A 59 2.39 -18.17 -11.60
CA ALA A 59 2.68 -18.72 -12.94
C ALA A 59 3.80 -17.96 -13.70
N GLY A 60 4.82 -17.47 -12.96
CA GLY A 60 5.95 -16.75 -13.55
C GLY A 60 5.68 -15.27 -13.88
N SER A 61 4.53 -14.73 -13.49
CA SER A 61 4.19 -13.33 -13.68
C SER A 61 3.94 -12.63 -12.34
N VAL A 62 4.43 -11.39 -12.19
CA VAL A 62 4.09 -10.53 -11.07
C VAL A 62 2.68 -9.96 -11.30
N GLU A 63 1.78 -10.21 -10.34
CA GLU A 63 0.38 -9.77 -10.42
C GLU A 63 0.00 -8.77 -9.32
N ALA A 64 0.83 -8.63 -8.29
CA ALA A 64 0.58 -7.65 -7.23
C ALA A 64 1.90 -7.20 -6.59
N ALA A 65 1.89 -6.02 -5.99
CA ALA A 65 3.05 -5.48 -5.29
C ALA A 65 2.63 -4.63 -4.08
N ALA A 66 3.55 -4.49 -3.12
CA ALA A 66 3.38 -3.61 -1.97
C ALA A 66 4.74 -3.13 -1.46
N ILE A 67 4.79 -1.91 -0.95
CA ILE A 67 5.95 -1.36 -0.25
C ILE A 67 5.71 -1.55 1.25
N ILE A 68 6.65 -2.22 1.94
CA ILE A 68 6.54 -2.53 3.37
C ILE A 68 7.84 -2.11 4.06
N ASN A 69 7.74 -1.14 4.97
CA ASN A 69 8.88 -0.61 5.71
C ASN A 69 8.44 0.00 7.05
N GLN A 70 9.37 0.66 7.76
CA GLN A 70 9.10 1.33 9.02
C GLN A 70 9.03 2.87 8.88
N VAL A 71 8.87 3.37 7.66
CA VAL A 71 8.77 4.81 7.40
C VAL A 71 7.32 5.28 7.60
N GLN A 72 7.10 6.06 8.65
CA GLN A 72 5.83 6.73 8.87
C GLN A 72 5.85 8.08 8.14
N VAL A 73 4.83 8.32 7.30
CA VAL A 73 4.69 9.60 6.60
C VAL A 73 4.39 10.74 7.58
N PRO A 74 4.83 11.98 7.30
CA PRO A 74 4.65 13.11 8.23
C PRO A 74 3.20 13.36 8.64
N GLU A 75 2.25 13.08 7.76
CA GLU A 75 0.81 13.25 7.99
C GLU A 75 0.29 12.39 9.15
N TYR A 76 0.96 11.27 9.46
CA TYR A 76 0.59 10.39 10.58
C TYR A 76 0.69 11.07 11.94
N ALA A 77 1.50 12.11 12.06
CA ALA A 77 1.60 12.90 13.30
C ALA A 77 0.29 13.65 13.66
N GLN A 78 -0.59 13.85 12.69
CA GLN A 78 -1.89 14.51 12.88
C GLN A 78 -3.02 13.53 13.23
N CYS A 79 -2.75 12.22 13.19
CA CYS A 79 -3.74 11.20 13.52
C CYS A 79 -3.77 10.90 15.02
N THR A 80 -4.96 10.62 15.53
CA THR A 80 -5.15 10.13 16.91
C THR A 80 -5.10 8.60 16.89
N TRP A 81 -3.89 8.07 16.97
CA TRP A 81 -3.68 6.63 17.01
C TRP A 81 -4.22 6.02 18.29
N LYS A 82 -4.90 4.89 18.17
CA LYS A 82 -5.42 4.13 19.32
C LYS A 82 -4.30 3.53 20.16
N TYR A 83 -3.20 3.14 19.50
CA TYR A 83 -2.05 2.53 20.15
C TYR A 83 -0.87 3.50 20.15
N SER A 84 -0.39 3.84 21.37
CA SER A 84 0.88 4.55 21.52
C SER A 84 2.00 3.55 21.27
N ALA A 85 2.55 3.60 20.05
CA ALA A 85 3.55 2.67 19.59
C ALA A 85 4.89 3.39 19.37
N PRO A 86 6.00 2.88 19.94
CA PRO A 86 7.32 3.41 19.60
C PRO A 86 7.62 3.15 18.12
N PRO A 87 8.28 4.10 17.41
CA PRO A 87 8.48 4.01 15.96
C PRO A 87 9.13 2.71 15.50
N GLU A 88 10.05 2.16 16.28
CA GLU A 88 10.74 0.90 15.97
C GLU A 88 9.86 -0.35 16.04
N GLN A 89 8.67 -0.23 16.60
CA GLN A 89 7.66 -1.30 16.67
C GLN A 89 6.51 -1.12 15.67
N VAL A 90 6.62 -0.15 14.77
CA VAL A 90 5.60 0.12 13.77
C VAL A 90 6.07 -0.35 12.41
N MET A 91 5.27 -1.16 11.74
CA MET A 91 5.44 -1.52 10.33
C MET A 91 4.37 -0.82 9.50
N VAL A 92 4.76 -0.27 8.36
CA VAL A 92 3.88 0.52 7.48
C VAL A 92 3.75 -0.16 6.12
N LEU A 93 2.53 -0.26 5.63
CA LEU A 93 2.20 -0.71 4.29
C LEU A 93 1.92 0.52 3.41
N HIS A 94 2.65 0.64 2.31
CA HIS A 94 2.44 1.67 1.30
C HIS A 94 2.14 1.04 -0.05
N THR A 95 1.36 1.72 -0.87
CA THR A 95 1.20 1.43 -2.31
C THR A 95 0.93 -0.05 -2.62
N LEU A 96 -0.06 -0.64 -1.91
CA LEU A 96 -0.53 -1.97 -2.26
C LEU A 96 -1.31 -1.90 -3.57
N VAL A 97 -0.87 -2.68 -4.55
CA VAL A 97 -1.47 -2.77 -5.88
C VAL A 97 -1.70 -4.22 -6.29
N VAL A 98 -2.81 -4.43 -6.99
CA VAL A 98 -3.12 -5.69 -7.67
C VAL A 98 -3.41 -5.36 -9.12
N ASP A 99 -2.85 -6.13 -10.04
CA ASP A 99 -3.12 -5.97 -11.46
C ASP A 99 -4.64 -6.11 -11.72
N PRO A 100 -5.30 -5.10 -12.29
CA PRO A 100 -6.72 -5.20 -12.63
C PRO A 100 -7.06 -6.37 -13.56
N ALA A 101 -6.08 -6.83 -14.34
CA ALA A 101 -6.24 -7.99 -15.23
C ALA A 101 -6.03 -9.34 -14.52
N ALA A 102 -5.59 -9.37 -13.26
CA ALA A 102 -5.37 -10.60 -12.53
C ALA A 102 -6.70 -11.31 -12.26
N GLN A 103 -6.84 -12.54 -12.77
CA GLN A 103 -8.08 -13.33 -12.66
C GLN A 103 -8.27 -13.97 -11.29
N ALA A 104 -7.21 -14.13 -10.54
CA ALA A 104 -7.25 -14.81 -9.25
C ALA A 104 -7.58 -13.82 -8.13
N GLY A 105 -8.75 -13.94 -7.54
CA GLY A 105 -9.10 -13.21 -6.33
C GLY A 105 -8.17 -13.53 -5.15
N GLY A 106 -8.12 -12.62 -4.15
CA GLY A 106 -7.42 -12.86 -2.90
C GLY A 106 -5.97 -12.35 -2.83
N LEU A 107 -5.37 -11.86 -3.93
CA LEU A 107 -4.00 -11.33 -3.94
C LEU A 107 -3.76 -10.22 -2.91
N GLY A 108 -4.70 -9.29 -2.79
CA GLY A 108 -4.61 -8.23 -1.77
C GLY A 108 -4.64 -8.81 -0.35
N THR A 109 -5.49 -9.80 -0.11
CA THR A 109 -5.58 -10.48 1.20
C THR A 109 -4.29 -11.26 1.50
N GLU A 110 -3.74 -11.94 0.53
CA GLU A 110 -2.45 -12.64 0.67
C GLU A 110 -1.30 -11.67 0.99
N LEU A 111 -1.25 -10.52 0.31
CA LEU A 111 -0.23 -9.49 0.59
C LEU A 111 -0.40 -8.89 2.00
N VAL A 112 -1.62 -8.64 2.46
CA VAL A 112 -1.84 -8.16 3.83
C VAL A 112 -1.47 -9.23 4.85
N ALA A 113 -1.82 -10.50 4.62
CA ALA A 113 -1.40 -11.58 5.49
C ALA A 113 0.14 -11.72 5.55
N PHE A 114 0.82 -11.59 4.42
CA PHE A 114 2.28 -11.54 4.36
C PHE A 114 2.83 -10.34 5.16
N TYR A 115 2.26 -9.16 4.99
CA TYR A 115 2.64 -7.96 5.72
C TYR A 115 2.54 -8.16 7.25
N GLU A 116 1.46 -8.78 7.73
CA GLU A 116 1.30 -9.11 9.14
C GLU A 116 2.37 -10.09 9.66
N GLN A 117 2.66 -11.14 8.88
CA GLN A 117 3.69 -12.11 9.22
C GLN A 117 5.09 -11.47 9.21
N TYR A 118 5.37 -10.67 8.19
CA TYR A 118 6.62 -9.95 8.06
C TYR A 118 6.84 -8.98 9.23
N ALA A 119 5.82 -8.21 9.59
CA ALA A 119 5.86 -7.31 10.75
C ALA A 119 6.15 -8.05 12.05
N ARG A 120 5.48 -9.19 12.30
CA ARG A 120 5.78 -10.03 13.48
C ARG A 120 7.23 -10.49 13.50
N ALA A 121 7.74 -10.96 12.36
CA ALA A 121 9.12 -11.42 12.24
C ALA A 121 10.16 -10.30 12.47
N GLN A 122 9.77 -9.04 12.21
CA GLN A 122 10.61 -7.86 12.45
C GLN A 122 10.42 -7.25 13.85
N GLY A 123 9.60 -7.86 14.72
CA GLY A 123 9.32 -7.33 16.05
C GLY A 123 8.41 -6.09 16.06
N CYS A 124 7.59 -5.90 15.03
CA CYS A 124 6.69 -4.77 14.85
C CYS A 124 5.23 -5.19 15.05
N PRO A 125 4.69 -5.19 16.30
CA PRO A 125 3.31 -5.62 16.53
C PRO A 125 2.27 -4.57 16.14
N TYR A 126 2.68 -3.36 15.78
CA TYR A 126 1.77 -2.28 15.39
C TYR A 126 1.86 -2.03 13.90
N LEU A 127 0.73 -2.13 13.23
CA LEU A 127 0.59 -1.93 11.80
C LEU A 127 -0.08 -0.60 11.52
N ARG A 128 0.46 0.17 10.59
CA ARG A 128 -0.11 1.43 10.10
C ARG A 128 -0.13 1.47 8.59
N MET A 129 -1.13 2.10 8.05
CA MET A 129 -1.26 2.37 6.62
C MET A 129 -2.22 3.52 6.40
N ASP A 130 -2.39 3.93 5.17
CA ASP A 130 -3.32 4.95 4.77
C ASP A 130 -4.00 4.62 3.43
N THR A 131 -5.11 5.26 3.19
CA THR A 131 -5.78 5.31 1.90
C THR A 131 -6.55 6.61 1.76
N GLN A 132 -6.93 7.01 0.54
CA GLN A 132 -7.76 8.18 0.37
C GLN A 132 -9.20 7.92 0.81
N ALA A 133 -9.86 8.92 1.41
CA ALA A 133 -11.23 8.81 1.92
C ALA A 133 -12.21 8.35 0.84
N LYS A 134 -12.01 8.77 -0.42
CA LYS A 134 -12.84 8.39 -1.56
C LYS A 134 -12.64 6.94 -2.02
N ASN A 135 -11.55 6.27 -1.62
CA ASN A 135 -11.32 4.85 -1.92
C ASN A 135 -12.12 3.96 -0.96
N THR A 136 -13.44 3.96 -1.13
CA THR A 136 -14.35 3.21 -0.25
C THR A 136 -14.14 1.70 -0.32
N LEU A 137 -13.68 1.20 -1.47
CA LEU A 137 -13.36 -0.22 -1.67
C LEU A 137 -12.19 -0.64 -0.76
N ALA A 138 -11.08 0.12 -0.77
CA ALA A 138 -9.94 -0.16 0.08
C ALA A 138 -10.28 -0.01 1.57
N ARG A 139 -11.02 1.03 1.95
CA ARG A 139 -11.48 1.23 3.34
C ARG A 139 -12.29 0.04 3.84
N SER A 140 -13.24 -0.44 3.04
CA SER A 140 -14.05 -1.63 3.36
C SER A 140 -13.18 -2.89 3.45
N PHE A 141 -12.26 -3.06 2.52
CA PHE A 141 -11.32 -4.18 2.48
C PHE A 141 -10.47 -4.25 3.76
N TYR A 142 -9.80 -3.17 4.13
CA TYR A 142 -8.96 -3.15 5.33
C TYR A 142 -9.77 -3.29 6.63
N ARG A 143 -10.97 -2.73 6.69
CA ARG A 143 -11.86 -2.92 7.84
C ARG A 143 -12.22 -4.41 8.03
N LYS A 144 -12.52 -5.14 6.96
CA LYS A 144 -12.77 -6.60 7.01
C LYS A 144 -11.56 -7.40 7.50
N LEU A 145 -10.35 -6.89 7.27
CA LEU A 145 -9.11 -7.47 7.77
C LEU A 145 -8.73 -7.01 9.19
N GLY A 146 -9.61 -6.27 9.86
CA GLY A 146 -9.44 -5.88 11.26
C GLY A 146 -8.67 -4.58 11.48
N PHE A 147 -8.46 -3.77 10.44
CA PHE A 147 -7.87 -2.44 10.60
C PHE A 147 -8.90 -1.44 11.08
N TRP A 148 -8.46 -0.58 11.97
CA TRP A 148 -9.24 0.52 12.56
C TRP A 148 -8.86 1.84 11.89
N GLU A 149 -9.85 2.65 11.54
CA GLU A 149 -9.62 4.02 11.03
C GLU A 149 -9.32 4.96 12.20
N ALA A 150 -8.06 5.36 12.34
CA ALA A 150 -7.56 6.19 13.44
C ALA A 150 -7.83 7.68 13.25
N GLY A 151 -8.07 8.13 12.03
CA GLY A 151 -8.33 9.52 11.73
C GLY A 151 -8.27 9.85 10.25
N MET A 152 -8.60 11.12 9.95
CA MET A 152 -8.57 11.66 8.58
C MET A 152 -7.80 12.96 8.58
N VAL A 153 -6.84 13.10 7.66
CA VAL A 153 -5.97 14.25 7.51
C VAL A 153 -6.20 14.89 6.13
N SER A 154 -6.47 16.19 6.10
CA SER A 154 -6.51 16.93 4.83
C SER A 154 -5.10 17.43 4.50
N CYS A 155 -4.59 17.04 3.34
CA CYS A 155 -3.19 17.30 2.96
C CYS A 155 -2.96 17.31 1.45
N THR A 156 -1.76 17.72 1.05
CA THR A 156 -1.17 17.33 -0.24
C THR A 156 -0.36 16.07 0.02
N PHE A 157 -0.71 14.97 -0.63
CA PHE A 157 -0.09 13.67 -0.40
C PHE A 157 0.46 13.07 -1.70
N ASN A 158 1.71 12.64 -1.70
CA ASN A 158 2.42 12.18 -2.90
C ASN A 158 2.30 13.16 -4.07
N ASN A 159 2.45 14.45 -3.80
CA ASN A 159 2.28 15.57 -4.75
C ASN A 159 0.86 15.71 -5.33
N ILE A 160 -0.14 15.06 -4.75
CA ILE A 160 -1.54 15.20 -5.14
C ILE A 160 -2.22 16.14 -4.13
N PRO A 161 -2.72 17.31 -4.57
CA PRO A 161 -3.41 18.25 -3.68
C PRO A 161 -4.82 17.80 -3.34
N GLY A 162 -5.35 18.32 -2.23
CA GLY A 162 -6.75 18.14 -1.85
C GLY A 162 -7.09 16.71 -1.40
N VAL A 163 -6.10 15.94 -0.93
CA VAL A 163 -6.30 14.59 -0.42
C VAL A 163 -6.91 14.65 0.97
N LYS A 164 -7.91 13.83 1.21
CA LYS A 164 -8.36 13.43 2.54
C LYS A 164 -7.81 12.03 2.82
N LEU A 165 -6.75 11.98 3.62
CA LEU A 165 -6.02 10.76 3.93
C LEU A 165 -6.65 10.09 5.14
N VAL A 166 -7.14 8.87 4.99
CA VAL A 166 -7.61 8.03 6.10
C VAL A 166 -6.47 7.19 6.58
N CYS A 167 -6.12 7.35 7.85
CA CYS A 167 -5.08 6.59 8.52
C CYS A 167 -5.69 5.36 9.20
N LEU A 168 -5.09 4.21 9.00
CA LEU A 168 -5.57 2.93 9.55
C LEU A 168 -4.49 2.27 10.40
N GLU A 169 -4.91 1.60 11.46
CA GLU A 169 -4.02 0.82 12.32
C GLU A 169 -4.61 -0.53 12.69
N LYS A 170 -3.70 -1.46 13.01
CA LYS A 170 -4.01 -2.76 13.61
C LYS A 170 -2.92 -3.14 14.58
N LYS A 171 -3.27 -3.77 15.68
CA LYS A 171 -2.32 -4.43 16.58
C LYS A 171 -2.40 -5.94 16.36
N LEU A 172 -1.24 -6.58 16.20
CA LEU A 172 -1.09 -8.02 15.98
C LEU A 172 -1.13 -8.82 17.29
#